data_63bc22953f2dc881e65c933c361ad885
#
_entry.id   63bc22953f2dc881e65c933c361ad885
#
_cell.length_a   1.000
_cell.length_b   1.000
_cell.length_c   1.000
_cell.angle_alpha   90.00
_cell.angle_beta   90.00
_cell.angle_gamma   90.00
#
_symmetry.space_group_name_H-M   'P 1'
#
loop_
_entity.id
_entity.type
_entity.pdbx_description
1 polymer ?
#
loop_
_entity_poly.entity_id
_entity_poly.type
_entity_poly.pdbx_seq_one_letter_code
_entity_poly.pdbx_strand_id
1 'polypeptide(L)'
;MTTIRVFGLSLLVTAAALIAGYWHGGVTALFLLVVLAILEISLSFDNAIINATILKQMSQFWQQMFLTIGIVIAVFGMRLVFPLTIVWVTAGLDPVRVMRLALNPPPGGALDFPDGSPSYEKLISAAHPQIAAFGGMFLLTLFLDFVFNDREIKWLKWIEAPFARIGRLGQVHVMVACVTLIFAGPGLTDSSDDLGIVMVAGLLGLVTYLVVNGLSRALQPPRVGAGPGELAAQGAVGKAGFMLFMYLEVLDASFSFDGSPGHSRSRATRSSSR
;
A
#
# COMPACT_ATOMS: atom_id res chain seq x y z
N MET A 1 -23.19 14.89 -18.20
CA MET A 1 -23.13 15.22 -16.75
C MET A 1 -21.98 16.17 -16.54
N THR A 2 -22.20 17.31 -15.90
CA THR A 2 -21.15 18.30 -15.68
C THR A 2 -20.16 17.75 -14.64
N THR A 3 -18.86 17.89 -14.90
CA THR A 3 -17.73 17.45 -14.04
C THR A 3 -17.94 17.85 -12.58
N ILE A 4 -18.51 19.00 -12.31
CA ILE A 4 -18.85 19.50 -10.97
C ILE A 4 -19.85 18.58 -10.23
N ARG A 5 -20.79 17.96 -10.93
CA ARG A 5 -21.76 17.05 -10.29
C ARG A 5 -21.12 15.74 -9.84
N VAL A 6 -20.07 15.29 -10.53
CA VAL A 6 -19.36 14.05 -10.22
C VAL A 6 -18.30 14.29 -9.13
N PHE A 7 -17.50 15.34 -9.26
CA PHE A 7 -16.35 15.61 -8.40
C PHE A 7 -16.60 16.66 -7.32
N GLY A 8 -17.80 17.30 -7.30
CA GLY A 8 -18.08 18.43 -6.41
C GLY A 8 -17.88 18.12 -4.93
N LEU A 9 -18.34 16.96 -4.47
CA LEU A 9 -18.17 16.54 -3.08
C LEU A 9 -16.68 16.32 -2.75
N SER A 10 -15.93 15.63 -3.62
CA SER A 10 -14.49 15.39 -3.42
C SER A 10 -13.70 16.69 -3.38
N LEU A 11 -14.00 17.63 -4.30
CA LEU A 11 -13.37 18.95 -4.32
C LEU A 11 -13.68 19.76 -3.06
N LEU A 12 -14.91 19.69 -2.57
CA LEU A 12 -15.32 20.37 -1.35
C LEU A 12 -14.57 19.80 -0.13
N VAL A 13 -14.50 18.48 0.01
CA VAL A 13 -13.78 17.82 1.10
C VAL A 13 -12.28 18.13 1.03
N THR A 14 -11.69 18.13 -0.17
CA THR A 14 -10.28 18.50 -0.35
C THR A 14 -10.03 19.96 0.05
N ALA A 15 -10.88 20.88 -0.37
CA ALA A 15 -10.77 22.28 0.02
C ALA A 15 -10.88 22.47 1.53
N ALA A 16 -11.86 21.80 2.17
CA ALA A 16 -12.01 21.83 3.63
C ALA A 16 -10.78 21.28 4.37
N ALA A 17 -10.21 20.17 3.88
CA ALA A 17 -8.99 19.59 4.43
C ALA A 17 -7.78 20.53 4.30
N LEU A 18 -7.60 21.19 3.16
CA LEU A 18 -6.53 22.18 2.95
C LEU A 18 -6.68 23.39 3.87
N ILE A 19 -7.90 23.91 4.04
CA ILE A 19 -8.20 25.02 4.97
C ILE A 19 -7.90 24.62 6.41
N ALA A 20 -8.36 23.43 6.84
CA ALA A 20 -8.09 22.93 8.17
C ALA A 20 -6.58 22.73 8.41
N GLY A 21 -5.86 22.16 7.43
CA GLY A 21 -4.41 22.01 7.50
C GLY A 21 -3.66 23.34 7.62
N TYR A 22 -4.09 24.34 6.87
CA TYR A 22 -3.53 25.69 6.98
C TYR A 22 -3.77 26.30 8.38
N TRP A 23 -4.97 26.11 8.93
CA TRP A 23 -5.30 26.61 10.28
C TRP A 23 -4.48 25.95 11.39
N HIS A 24 -4.20 24.64 11.27
CA HIS A 24 -3.45 23.90 12.30
C HIS A 24 -1.93 24.03 12.18
N GLY A 25 -1.37 24.10 10.98
CA GLY A 25 0.08 24.05 10.75
C GLY A 25 0.63 25.10 9.79
N GLY A 26 -0.18 26.11 9.43
CA GLY A 26 0.24 27.23 8.59
C GLY A 26 0.64 26.82 7.17
N VAL A 27 1.49 27.62 6.54
CA VAL A 27 1.95 27.44 5.16
C VAL A 27 2.70 26.12 4.95
N THR A 28 3.47 25.67 5.93
CA THR A 28 4.24 24.42 5.85
C THR A 28 3.30 23.21 5.76
N ALA A 29 2.27 23.15 6.60
CA ALA A 29 1.28 22.07 6.55
C ALA A 29 0.47 22.10 5.26
N LEU A 30 0.08 23.29 4.78
CA LEU A 30 -0.60 23.43 3.49
C LEU A 30 0.25 22.91 2.35
N PHE A 31 1.54 23.26 2.28
CA PHE A 31 2.47 22.77 1.26
C PHE A 31 2.59 21.26 1.28
N LEU A 32 2.78 20.67 2.47
CA LEU A 32 2.86 19.21 2.62
C LEU A 32 1.57 18.51 2.19
N LEU A 33 0.40 19.05 2.56
CA LEU A 33 -0.90 18.50 2.16
C LEU A 33 -1.10 18.54 0.64
N VAL A 34 -0.70 19.64 -0.01
CA VAL A 34 -0.78 19.75 -1.48
C VAL A 34 0.14 18.73 -2.15
N VAL A 35 1.39 18.59 -1.70
CA VAL A 35 2.32 17.60 -2.24
C VAL A 35 1.79 16.18 -2.03
N LEU A 36 1.29 15.86 -0.84
CA LEU A 36 0.69 14.55 -0.55
C LEU A 36 -0.56 14.29 -1.41
N ALA A 37 -1.41 15.29 -1.62
CA ALA A 37 -2.59 15.16 -2.47
C ALA A 37 -2.21 14.86 -3.93
N ILE A 38 -1.19 15.54 -4.47
CA ILE A 38 -0.69 15.30 -5.83
C ILE A 38 -0.11 13.87 -5.95
N LEU A 39 0.69 13.45 -4.97
CA LEU A 39 1.26 12.10 -4.93
C LEU A 39 0.14 11.04 -4.86
N GLU A 40 -0.83 11.23 -3.97
CA GLU A 40 -1.95 10.30 -3.81
C GLU A 40 -2.79 10.19 -5.09
N ILE A 41 -3.11 11.31 -5.74
CA ILE A 41 -3.83 11.30 -7.01
C ILE A 41 -3.03 10.56 -8.08
N SER A 42 -1.72 10.80 -8.16
CA SER A 42 -0.85 10.15 -9.15
C SER A 42 -0.78 8.64 -8.94
N LEU A 43 -0.61 8.18 -7.70
CA LEU A 43 -0.54 6.75 -7.36
C LEU A 43 -1.92 6.07 -7.51
N SER A 44 -2.99 6.76 -7.17
CA SER A 44 -4.35 6.21 -7.26
C SER A 44 -4.92 6.21 -8.69
N PHE A 45 -4.32 6.95 -9.61
CA PHE A 45 -4.84 7.06 -10.98
C PHE A 45 -4.76 5.74 -11.74
N ASP A 46 -3.63 5.03 -11.66
CA ASP A 46 -3.42 3.74 -12.32
C ASP A 46 -4.40 2.69 -11.78
N ASN A 47 -4.59 2.67 -10.46
CA ASN A 47 -5.56 1.80 -9.81
C ASN A 47 -6.99 2.09 -10.30
N ALA A 48 -7.37 3.35 -10.39
CA ALA A 48 -8.69 3.76 -10.88
C ALA A 48 -8.95 3.31 -12.34
N ILE A 49 -7.93 3.34 -13.22
CA ILE A 49 -8.05 2.89 -14.61
C ILE A 49 -8.29 1.37 -14.66
N ILE A 50 -7.52 0.60 -13.88
CA ILE A 50 -7.65 -0.85 -13.82
C ILE A 50 -9.04 -1.23 -13.29
N ASN A 51 -9.45 -0.63 -12.18
CA ASN A 51 -10.75 -0.85 -11.58
C ASN A 51 -11.89 -0.51 -12.54
N ALA A 52 -11.82 0.62 -13.23
CA ALA A 52 -12.83 1.01 -14.22
C ALA A 52 -12.93 0.03 -15.39
N THR A 53 -11.81 -0.57 -15.80
CA THR A 53 -11.77 -1.55 -16.89
C THR A 53 -12.44 -2.86 -16.49
N ILE A 54 -12.22 -3.31 -15.25
CA ILE A 54 -12.81 -4.52 -14.72
C ILE A 54 -14.30 -4.32 -14.38
N LEU A 55 -14.65 -3.17 -13.78
CA LEU A 55 -16.04 -2.82 -13.46
C LEU A 55 -16.96 -2.89 -14.67
N LYS A 56 -16.49 -2.50 -15.86
CA LYS A 56 -17.26 -2.60 -17.10
C LYS A 56 -17.67 -4.04 -17.47
N GLN A 57 -16.96 -5.03 -16.95
CA GLN A 57 -17.24 -6.46 -17.19
C GLN A 57 -18.21 -7.04 -16.17
N MET A 58 -18.58 -6.28 -15.14
CA MET A 58 -19.48 -6.72 -14.04
C MET A 58 -20.91 -6.27 -14.30
N SER A 59 -21.88 -7.02 -13.75
CA SER A 59 -23.28 -6.61 -13.73
C SER A 59 -23.48 -5.36 -12.86
N GLN A 60 -24.57 -4.62 -13.07
CA GLN A 60 -24.88 -3.40 -12.30
C GLN A 60 -24.91 -3.64 -10.79
N PHE A 61 -25.39 -4.81 -10.33
CA PHE A 61 -25.39 -5.17 -8.93
C PHE A 61 -23.96 -5.21 -8.36
N TRP A 62 -23.04 -5.90 -9.03
CA TRP A 62 -21.65 -6.01 -8.56
C TRP A 62 -20.86 -4.72 -8.72
N GLN A 63 -21.18 -3.91 -9.74
CA GLN A 63 -20.63 -2.54 -9.85
C GLN A 63 -21.04 -1.68 -8.65
N GLN A 64 -22.32 -1.72 -8.27
CA GLN A 64 -22.80 -0.98 -7.10
C GLN A 64 -22.21 -1.51 -5.79
N MET A 65 -22.09 -2.83 -5.63
CA MET A 65 -21.42 -3.45 -4.48
C MET A 65 -19.97 -2.95 -4.33
N PHE A 66 -19.22 -2.91 -5.43
CA PHE A 66 -17.85 -2.40 -5.40
C PHE A 66 -17.81 -0.90 -5.09
N LEU A 67 -18.65 -0.09 -5.72
CA LEU A 67 -18.70 1.35 -5.50
C LEU A 67 -19.25 1.77 -4.12
N THR A 68 -19.81 0.85 -3.34
CA THR A 68 -20.33 1.08 -1.99
C THR A 68 -19.49 0.35 -0.95
N ILE A 69 -19.64 -0.97 -0.86
CA ILE A 69 -18.97 -1.81 0.14
C ILE A 69 -17.48 -1.94 -0.19
N GLY A 70 -17.12 -2.14 -1.46
CA GLY A 70 -15.72 -2.23 -1.89
C GLY A 70 -14.93 -0.98 -1.54
N ILE A 71 -15.46 0.21 -1.79
CA ILE A 71 -14.80 1.47 -1.39
C ILE A 71 -14.61 1.55 0.13
N VAL A 72 -15.59 1.09 0.92
CA VAL A 72 -15.45 1.07 2.38
C VAL A 72 -14.34 0.08 2.80
N ILE A 73 -14.29 -1.10 2.19
CA ILE A 73 -13.20 -2.07 2.43
C ILE A 73 -11.85 -1.48 2.03
N ALA A 74 -11.75 -0.88 0.84
CA ALA A 74 -10.52 -0.27 0.35
C ALA A 74 -10.02 0.89 1.24
N VAL A 75 -10.94 1.76 1.70
CA VAL A 75 -10.56 2.94 2.51
C VAL A 75 -10.25 2.54 3.95
N PHE A 76 -11.12 1.79 4.61
CA PHE A 76 -10.94 1.45 6.03
C PHE A 76 -10.16 0.15 6.21
N GLY A 77 -10.44 -0.88 5.43
CA GLY A 77 -9.75 -2.16 5.52
C GLY A 77 -8.29 -2.04 5.13
N MET A 78 -8.02 -1.56 3.92
CA MET A 78 -6.68 -1.54 3.38
C MET A 78 -5.82 -0.38 3.89
N ARG A 79 -6.41 0.79 4.15
CA ARG A 79 -5.65 1.97 4.61
C ARG A 79 -5.53 2.11 6.12
N LEU A 80 -6.42 1.50 6.91
CA LEU A 80 -6.39 1.57 8.36
C LEU A 80 -6.11 0.19 8.98
N VAL A 81 -6.98 -0.80 8.73
CA VAL A 81 -6.89 -2.11 9.40
C VAL A 81 -5.63 -2.86 8.96
N PHE A 82 -5.32 -2.84 7.67
CA PHE A 82 -4.19 -3.58 7.12
C PHE A 82 -2.82 -3.08 7.61
N PRO A 83 -2.47 -1.77 7.59
CA PRO A 83 -1.24 -1.26 8.19
C PRO A 83 -1.15 -1.55 9.69
N LEU A 84 -2.24 -1.42 10.44
CA LEU A 84 -2.27 -1.76 11.86
C LEU A 84 -2.00 -3.25 12.09
N THR A 85 -2.53 -4.12 11.23
CA THR A 85 -2.26 -5.57 11.29
C THR A 85 -0.80 -5.88 10.99
N ILE A 86 -0.20 -5.19 10.01
CA ILE A 86 1.23 -5.35 9.73
C ILE A 86 2.06 -4.96 10.94
N VAL A 87 1.81 -3.79 11.52
CA VAL A 87 2.51 -3.31 12.73
C VAL A 87 2.33 -4.30 13.88
N TRP A 88 1.14 -4.85 14.04
CA TRP A 88 0.88 -5.89 15.05
C TRP A 88 1.70 -7.15 14.82
N VAL A 89 1.67 -7.69 13.61
CA VAL A 89 2.36 -8.95 13.26
C VAL A 89 3.87 -8.80 13.26
N THR A 90 4.39 -7.69 12.71
CA THR A 90 5.84 -7.49 12.56
C THR A 90 6.50 -6.93 13.81
N ALA A 91 5.85 -6.01 14.51
CA ALA A 91 6.40 -5.33 15.68
C ALA A 91 5.86 -5.85 17.02
N GLY A 92 4.91 -6.80 17.00
CA GLY A 92 4.28 -7.34 18.21
C GLY A 92 3.45 -6.33 19.01
N LEU A 93 3.06 -5.20 18.39
CA LEU A 93 2.31 -4.15 19.04
C LEU A 93 0.81 -4.39 18.91
N ASP A 94 0.11 -4.57 20.04
CA ASP A 94 -1.35 -4.72 20.08
C ASP A 94 -2.05 -3.52 19.41
N PRO A 95 -2.88 -3.74 18.37
CA PRO A 95 -3.57 -2.68 17.62
C PRO A 95 -4.43 -1.76 18.51
N VAL A 96 -5.09 -2.31 19.53
CA VAL A 96 -5.93 -1.52 20.46
C VAL A 96 -5.07 -0.61 21.30
N ARG A 97 -3.92 -1.10 21.77
CA ARG A 97 -2.96 -0.30 22.53
C ARG A 97 -2.36 0.79 21.64
N VAL A 98 -1.96 0.47 20.42
CA VAL A 98 -1.42 1.41 19.44
C VAL A 98 -2.43 2.53 19.15
N MET A 99 -3.68 2.17 18.86
CA MET A 99 -4.75 3.13 18.62
C MET A 99 -4.97 4.06 19.83
N ARG A 100 -4.99 3.51 21.06
CA ARG A 100 -5.16 4.29 22.28
C ARG A 100 -4.01 5.28 22.50
N LEU A 101 -2.78 4.85 22.28
CA LEU A 101 -1.59 5.70 22.41
C LEU A 101 -1.55 6.81 21.34
N ALA A 102 -1.98 6.50 20.11
CA ALA A 102 -2.07 7.49 19.03
C ALA A 102 -3.11 8.58 19.31
N LEU A 103 -4.23 8.20 19.92
CA LEU A 103 -5.30 9.15 20.25
C LEU A 103 -5.00 9.99 21.52
N ASN A 104 -4.11 9.51 22.39
CA ASN A 104 -3.75 10.19 23.65
C ASN A 104 -2.21 10.37 23.72
N PRO A 105 -1.64 11.32 22.96
CA PRO A 105 -0.21 11.58 23.01
C PRO A 105 0.19 12.18 24.38
N PRO A 106 1.43 11.97 24.84
CA PRO A 106 1.91 12.56 26.07
C PRO A 106 1.95 14.09 26.01
N PRO A 107 1.79 14.77 27.15
CA PRO A 107 1.80 16.23 27.21
C PRO A 107 3.13 16.81 26.66
N GLY A 108 3.03 17.89 25.89
CA GLY A 108 4.19 18.61 25.35
C GLY A 108 4.97 17.87 24.24
N GLY A 109 4.42 16.77 23.68
CA GLY A 109 5.10 16.01 22.62
C GLY A 109 6.32 15.21 23.12
N ALA A 110 6.31 14.80 24.40
CA ALA A 110 7.36 13.97 24.96
C ALA A 110 7.37 12.56 24.35
N LEU A 111 8.52 11.90 24.29
CA LEU A 111 8.64 10.52 23.81
C LEU A 111 8.16 9.48 24.82
N ASP A 112 8.08 9.86 26.11
CA ASP A 112 7.61 9.02 27.19
C ASP A 112 6.52 9.74 27.99
N PHE A 113 5.57 8.98 28.54
CA PHE A 113 4.60 9.48 29.50
C PHE A 113 5.27 9.76 30.85
N PRO A 114 4.65 10.54 31.74
CA PRO A 114 5.17 10.81 33.09
C PRO A 114 5.40 9.55 33.94
N ASP A 115 4.70 8.47 33.64
CA ASP A 115 4.84 7.16 34.29
C ASP A 115 5.99 6.30 33.69
N GLY A 116 6.76 6.84 32.73
CA GLY A 116 7.84 6.14 32.06
C GLY A 116 7.39 5.21 30.92
N SER A 117 6.09 5.11 30.63
CA SER A 117 5.62 4.31 29.51
C SER A 117 5.92 4.98 28.17
N PRO A 118 6.30 4.23 27.11
CA PRO A 118 6.67 4.80 25.82
C PRO A 118 5.43 5.36 25.09
N SER A 119 5.62 6.50 24.40
CA SER A 119 4.63 7.07 23.50
C SER A 119 4.43 6.24 22.24
N TYR A 120 3.35 6.53 21.50
CA TYR A 120 3.13 5.96 20.15
C TYR A 120 4.32 6.20 19.23
N GLU A 121 4.85 7.42 19.20
CA GLU A 121 6.00 7.80 18.36
C GLU A 121 7.24 6.98 18.68
N LYS A 122 7.55 6.78 19.95
CA LYS A 122 8.69 5.96 20.40
C LYS A 122 8.51 4.49 19.99
N LEU A 123 7.32 3.92 20.15
CA LEU A 123 7.03 2.53 19.77
C LEU A 123 7.13 2.31 18.26
N ILE A 124 6.56 3.22 17.45
CA ILE A 124 6.64 3.12 15.98
C ILE A 124 8.07 3.35 15.49
N SER A 125 8.81 4.28 16.10
CA SER A 125 10.22 4.49 15.75
C SER A 125 11.09 3.27 16.05
N ALA A 126 10.85 2.59 17.16
CA ALA A 126 11.52 1.34 17.50
C ALA A 126 11.15 0.20 16.55
N ALA A 127 9.90 0.15 16.06
CA ALA A 127 9.43 -0.84 15.10
C ALA A 127 9.78 -0.51 13.64
N HIS A 128 10.33 0.68 13.36
CA HIS A 128 10.60 1.15 12.01
C HIS A 128 11.45 0.20 11.16
N PRO A 129 12.54 -0.44 11.65
CA PRO A 129 13.32 -1.37 10.85
C PRO A 129 12.51 -2.57 10.35
N GLN A 130 11.63 -3.11 11.19
CA GLN A 130 10.77 -4.24 10.84
C GLN A 130 9.70 -3.86 9.81
N ILE A 131 9.06 -2.70 10.03
CA ILE A 131 8.04 -2.16 9.11
C ILE A 131 8.68 -1.85 7.75
N ALA A 132 9.88 -1.24 7.76
CA ALA A 132 10.61 -0.94 6.53
C ALA A 132 11.06 -2.21 5.79
N ALA A 133 11.51 -3.25 6.51
CA ALA A 133 11.86 -4.54 5.92
C ALA A 133 10.64 -5.21 5.29
N PHE A 134 9.51 -5.27 6.00
CA PHE A 134 8.26 -5.82 5.49
C PHE A 134 7.78 -5.11 4.23
N GLY A 135 7.56 -3.79 4.32
CA GLY A 135 7.05 -2.98 3.21
C GLY A 135 8.04 -2.91 2.05
N GLY A 136 9.32 -2.73 2.35
CA GLY A 136 10.38 -2.70 1.35
C GLY A 136 10.47 -4.01 0.55
N MET A 137 10.39 -5.17 1.22
CA MET A 137 10.39 -6.47 0.54
C MET A 137 9.13 -6.73 -0.27
N PHE A 138 7.97 -6.32 0.21
CA PHE A 138 6.73 -6.40 -0.54
C PHE A 138 6.84 -5.58 -1.84
N LEU A 139 7.20 -4.31 -1.75
CA LEU A 139 7.33 -3.40 -2.89
C LEU A 139 8.44 -3.82 -3.85
N LEU A 140 9.59 -4.26 -3.31
CA LEU A 140 10.68 -4.77 -4.14
C LEU A 140 10.25 -5.99 -4.94
N THR A 141 9.55 -6.94 -4.32
CA THR A 141 9.08 -8.14 -5.02
C THR A 141 8.06 -7.81 -6.09
N LEU A 142 7.13 -6.89 -5.81
CA LEU A 142 6.17 -6.36 -6.77
C LEU A 142 6.88 -5.70 -7.96
N PHE A 143 7.88 -4.85 -7.69
CA PHE A 143 8.69 -4.20 -8.72
C PHE A 143 9.46 -5.22 -9.57
N LEU A 144 10.11 -6.20 -8.94
CA LEU A 144 10.86 -7.23 -9.65
C LEU A 144 9.94 -8.12 -10.50
N ASP A 145 8.77 -8.49 -9.98
CA ASP A 145 7.77 -9.24 -10.77
C ASP A 145 7.33 -8.42 -11.99
N PHE A 146 7.15 -7.10 -11.81
CA PHE A 146 6.85 -6.19 -12.91
C PHE A 146 7.95 -6.18 -13.98
N VAL A 147 9.22 -6.08 -13.58
CA VAL A 147 10.37 -5.93 -14.47
C VAL A 147 10.72 -7.24 -15.20
N PHE A 148 10.61 -8.38 -14.51
CA PHE A 148 10.94 -9.69 -15.06
C PHE A 148 9.81 -10.33 -15.89
N ASN A 149 8.59 -9.82 -15.79
CA ASN A 149 7.48 -10.32 -16.60
C ASN A 149 7.59 -9.89 -18.06
N ASP A 150 7.39 -10.84 -18.97
CA ASP A 150 7.36 -10.56 -20.41
C ASP A 150 6.01 -9.93 -20.78
N ARG A 151 6.00 -8.63 -21.04
CA ARG A 151 4.80 -7.85 -21.38
C ARG A 151 4.73 -7.58 -22.87
N GLU A 152 3.52 -7.49 -23.41
CA GLU A 152 3.27 -7.13 -24.81
C GLU A 152 3.73 -5.71 -25.13
N ILE A 153 3.49 -4.76 -24.21
CA ILE A 153 3.91 -3.36 -24.35
C ILE A 153 5.17 -3.13 -23.53
N LYS A 154 6.29 -2.86 -24.20
CA LYS A 154 7.59 -2.53 -23.61
C LYS A 154 7.91 -1.07 -23.86
N TRP A 155 8.07 -0.30 -22.77
CA TRP A 155 8.39 1.13 -22.83
C TRP A 155 9.88 1.35 -23.05
N LEU A 156 10.72 0.59 -22.34
CA LEU A 156 12.19 0.67 -22.38
C LEU A 156 12.76 -0.67 -22.87
N LYS A 157 12.60 -0.97 -24.16
CA LYS A 157 13.00 -2.25 -24.76
C LYS A 157 14.44 -2.67 -24.47
N TRP A 158 15.36 -1.72 -24.33
CA TRP A 158 16.77 -1.97 -24.06
C TRP A 158 17.05 -2.44 -22.62
N ILE A 159 16.18 -2.09 -21.66
CA ILE A 159 16.23 -2.57 -20.28
C ILE A 159 15.33 -3.80 -20.11
N GLU A 160 14.07 -3.71 -20.53
CA GLU A 160 13.05 -4.73 -20.26
C GLU A 160 13.31 -6.04 -21.01
N ALA A 161 13.88 -6.00 -22.23
CA ALA A 161 14.13 -7.21 -22.99
C ALA A 161 15.19 -8.15 -22.36
N PRO A 162 16.34 -7.68 -21.82
CA PRO A 162 17.26 -8.55 -21.09
C PRO A 162 16.62 -9.12 -19.82
N PHE A 163 15.90 -8.31 -19.03
CA PHE A 163 15.26 -8.77 -17.80
C PHE A 163 14.15 -9.79 -18.05
N ALA A 164 13.33 -9.59 -19.07
CA ALA A 164 12.32 -10.58 -19.47
C ALA A 164 12.92 -11.93 -19.89
N ARG A 165 14.14 -11.95 -20.47
CA ARG A 165 14.85 -13.21 -20.77
C ARG A 165 15.26 -13.94 -19.49
N ILE A 166 15.78 -13.21 -18.51
CA ILE A 166 16.15 -13.75 -17.20
C ILE A 166 14.91 -14.23 -16.47
N GLY A 167 13.80 -13.51 -16.57
CA GLY A 167 12.51 -13.86 -15.97
C GLY A 167 11.95 -15.22 -16.41
N ARG A 168 12.36 -15.72 -17.60
CA ARG A 168 11.98 -17.07 -18.09
C ARG A 168 12.54 -18.21 -17.25
N LEU A 169 13.55 -17.96 -16.42
CA LEU A 169 14.07 -18.97 -15.48
C LEU A 169 13.09 -19.32 -14.35
N GLY A 170 11.94 -18.63 -14.27
CA GLY A 170 10.93 -18.81 -13.23
C GLY A 170 11.41 -18.31 -11.85
N GLN A 171 10.50 -17.70 -11.10
CA GLN A 171 10.75 -17.26 -9.71
C GLN A 171 12.00 -16.36 -9.48
N VAL A 172 12.58 -15.78 -10.55
CA VAL A 172 13.79 -14.94 -10.45
C VAL A 172 13.55 -13.73 -9.56
N HIS A 173 12.36 -13.15 -9.60
CA HIS A 173 11.97 -12.02 -8.74
C HIS A 173 12.06 -12.39 -7.26
N VAL A 174 11.65 -13.63 -6.88
CA VAL A 174 11.75 -14.14 -5.50
C VAL A 174 13.21 -14.33 -5.10
N MET A 175 14.02 -14.94 -5.99
CA MET A 175 15.45 -15.16 -5.72
C MET A 175 16.19 -13.84 -5.50
N VAL A 176 15.97 -12.85 -6.38
CA VAL A 176 16.60 -11.53 -6.27
C VAL A 176 16.13 -10.82 -5.01
N ALA A 177 14.84 -10.90 -4.68
CA ALA A 177 14.30 -10.32 -3.44
C ALA A 177 14.94 -10.95 -2.20
N CYS A 178 15.06 -12.29 -2.12
CA CYS A 178 15.73 -12.96 -1.00
C CYS A 178 17.21 -12.57 -0.89
N VAL A 179 17.93 -12.52 -2.01
CA VAL A 179 19.33 -12.07 -2.01
C VAL A 179 19.44 -10.63 -1.52
N THR A 180 18.56 -9.75 -1.98
CA THR A 180 18.53 -8.35 -1.52
C THR A 180 18.29 -8.27 -0.01
N LEU A 181 17.37 -9.07 0.53
CA LEU A 181 17.10 -9.09 1.97
C LEU A 181 18.34 -9.53 2.78
N ILE A 182 19.06 -10.55 2.32
CA ILE A 182 20.27 -11.06 2.98
C ILE A 182 21.36 -9.98 3.06
N PHE A 183 21.54 -9.21 1.98
CA PHE A 183 22.58 -8.18 1.94
C PHE A 183 22.15 -6.84 2.55
N ALA A 184 20.91 -6.43 2.37
CA ALA A 184 20.40 -5.16 2.86
C ALA A 184 19.85 -5.22 4.30
N GLY A 185 19.36 -6.39 4.74
CA GLY A 185 18.81 -6.57 6.07
C GLY A 185 19.72 -6.13 7.22
N PRO A 186 21.02 -6.49 7.21
CA PRO A 186 21.97 -6.01 8.21
C PRO A 186 22.13 -4.48 8.28
N GLY A 187 21.85 -3.77 7.20
CA GLY A 187 21.90 -2.31 7.16
C GLY A 187 20.66 -1.60 7.73
N LEU A 188 19.61 -2.35 8.06
CA LEU A 188 18.37 -1.82 8.64
C LEU A 188 18.40 -1.75 10.18
N THR A 189 19.34 -2.43 10.82
CA THR A 189 19.48 -2.45 12.28
C THR A 189 20.96 -2.54 12.66
N ASP A 190 21.32 -1.86 13.75
CA ASP A 190 22.67 -1.90 14.32
C ASP A 190 22.82 -3.04 15.36
N SER A 191 21.69 -3.68 15.72
CA SER A 191 21.63 -4.74 16.73
C SER A 191 21.58 -6.12 16.07
N SER A 192 22.48 -7.01 16.47
CA SER A 192 22.48 -8.41 16.06
C SER A 192 21.22 -9.16 16.53
N ASP A 193 20.66 -8.76 17.67
CA ASP A 193 19.47 -9.39 18.24
C ASP A 193 18.20 -9.03 17.44
N ASP A 194 18.15 -7.81 16.92
CA ASP A 194 17.02 -7.34 16.10
C ASP A 194 17.11 -7.81 14.65
N LEU A 195 18.29 -8.24 14.19
CA LEU A 195 18.49 -8.69 12.80
C LEU A 195 17.55 -9.86 12.45
N GLY A 196 17.39 -10.82 13.35
CA GLY A 196 16.48 -11.95 13.15
C GLY A 196 15.03 -11.49 12.93
N ILE A 197 14.59 -10.50 13.71
CA ILE A 197 13.23 -9.95 13.62
C ILE A 197 13.05 -9.19 12.29
N VAL A 198 14.03 -8.40 11.89
CA VAL A 198 14.05 -7.68 10.60
C VAL A 198 14.00 -8.65 9.42
N MET A 199 14.79 -9.73 9.47
CA MET A 199 14.80 -10.76 8.43
C MET A 199 13.46 -11.48 8.32
N VAL A 200 12.85 -11.83 9.46
CA VAL A 200 11.50 -12.44 9.49
C VAL A 200 10.45 -11.48 8.94
N ALA A 201 10.50 -10.20 9.33
CA ALA A 201 9.58 -9.18 8.80
C ALA A 201 9.71 -9.03 7.28
N GLY A 202 10.93 -8.99 6.75
CA GLY A 202 11.18 -8.95 5.32
C GLY A 202 10.64 -10.18 4.58
N LEU A 203 10.86 -11.38 5.12
CA LEU A 203 10.29 -12.61 4.56
C LEU A 203 8.76 -12.61 4.60
N LEU A 204 8.14 -12.10 5.66
CA LEU A 204 6.70 -11.93 5.73
C LEU A 204 6.18 -10.98 4.65
N GLY A 205 6.90 -9.90 4.33
CA GLY A 205 6.58 -8.99 3.23
C GLY A 205 6.58 -9.71 1.88
N LEU A 206 7.62 -10.49 1.61
CA LEU A 206 7.72 -11.33 0.40
C LEU A 206 6.59 -12.36 0.33
N VAL A 207 6.33 -13.10 1.42
CA VAL A 207 5.26 -14.10 1.47
C VAL A 207 3.89 -13.43 1.25
N THR A 208 3.65 -12.29 1.87
CA THR A 208 2.41 -11.52 1.67
C THR A 208 2.22 -11.15 0.19
N TYR A 209 3.27 -10.68 -0.48
CA TYR A 209 3.22 -10.44 -1.92
C TYR A 209 2.84 -11.69 -2.70
N LEU A 210 3.48 -12.83 -2.43
CA LEU A 210 3.22 -14.09 -3.13
C LEU A 210 1.77 -14.56 -2.92
N VAL A 211 1.24 -14.44 -1.71
CA VAL A 211 -0.15 -14.78 -1.38
C VAL A 211 -1.11 -13.88 -2.15
N VAL A 212 -0.91 -12.56 -2.08
CA VAL A 212 -1.77 -11.57 -2.76
C VAL A 212 -1.73 -11.77 -4.27
N ASN A 213 -0.55 -11.92 -4.86
CA ASN A 213 -0.38 -12.15 -6.31
C ASN A 213 -0.96 -13.52 -6.74
N GLY A 214 -0.74 -14.56 -5.94
CA GLY A 214 -1.32 -15.89 -6.17
C GLY A 214 -2.84 -15.87 -6.12
N LEU A 215 -3.42 -15.21 -5.13
CA LEU A 215 -4.86 -15.02 -4.98
C LEU A 215 -5.44 -14.21 -6.14
N SER A 216 -4.78 -13.11 -6.53
CA SER A 216 -5.15 -12.31 -7.69
C SER A 216 -5.21 -13.16 -8.97
N ARG A 217 -4.20 -13.99 -9.22
CA ARG A 217 -4.18 -14.90 -10.37
C ARG A 217 -5.27 -15.98 -10.30
N ALA A 218 -5.52 -16.53 -9.12
CA ALA A 218 -6.56 -17.56 -8.91
C ALA A 218 -7.97 -17.01 -9.10
N LEU A 219 -8.20 -15.73 -8.78
CA LEU A 219 -9.48 -15.04 -8.92
C LEU A 219 -9.71 -14.47 -10.33
N GLN A 220 -8.68 -14.41 -11.18
CA GLN A 220 -8.87 -13.99 -12.57
C GLN A 220 -9.87 -14.92 -13.25
N PRO A 221 -10.93 -14.39 -13.87
CA PRO A 221 -11.85 -15.22 -14.62
C PRO A 221 -11.10 -15.93 -15.74
N PRO A 222 -11.38 -17.22 -16.00
CA PRO A 222 -10.81 -17.90 -17.16
C PRO A 222 -11.12 -17.06 -18.41
N ARG A 223 -10.12 -16.82 -19.24
CA ARG A 223 -10.32 -16.23 -20.57
C ARG A 223 -11.15 -17.21 -21.37
N VAL A 224 -12.45 -17.21 -21.11
CA VAL A 224 -13.41 -17.98 -21.91
C VAL A 224 -13.40 -17.34 -23.29
N GLY A 225 -13.16 -18.14 -24.32
CA GLY A 225 -13.14 -17.73 -25.74
C GLY A 225 -14.50 -17.31 -26.29
N ALA A 226 -15.33 -16.66 -25.48
CA ALA A 226 -16.51 -15.94 -25.91
C ALA A 226 -16.04 -14.59 -26.48
N GLY A 227 -16.37 -14.35 -27.73
CA GLY A 227 -16.03 -13.12 -28.44
C GLY A 227 -16.43 -11.88 -27.64
N PRO A 228 -15.79 -10.72 -27.91
CA PRO A 228 -15.98 -9.50 -27.13
C PRO A 228 -17.42 -8.97 -27.03
N GLY A 229 -18.35 -9.59 -27.74
CA GLY A 229 -19.73 -9.11 -27.84
C GLY A 229 -20.76 -9.76 -26.90
N GLU A 230 -20.57 -10.99 -26.45
CA GLU A 230 -21.62 -11.71 -25.70
C GLU A 230 -21.54 -11.54 -24.17
N LEU A 231 -20.33 -11.40 -23.62
CA LEU A 231 -20.14 -11.10 -22.19
C LEU A 231 -20.33 -9.60 -21.86
N ALA A 232 -20.14 -8.72 -22.85
CA ALA A 232 -20.33 -7.29 -22.67
C ALA A 232 -21.80 -6.86 -22.55
N ALA A 233 -22.74 -7.68 -23.02
CA ALA A 233 -24.16 -7.30 -23.04
C ALA A 233 -24.91 -7.53 -21.72
N GLN A 234 -24.45 -8.45 -20.85
CA GLN A 234 -25.14 -8.78 -19.59
C GLN A 234 -24.32 -8.57 -18.32
N GLY A 235 -23.02 -8.35 -18.43
CA GLY A 235 -22.08 -8.26 -17.29
C GLY A 235 -21.98 -9.56 -16.49
N ALA A 236 -20.89 -9.75 -15.78
CA ALA A 236 -20.69 -10.92 -14.94
C ALA A 236 -21.66 -10.91 -13.75
N VAL A 237 -22.48 -11.96 -13.63
CA VAL A 237 -23.48 -12.16 -12.55
C VAL A 237 -23.09 -13.35 -11.66
N GLY A 238 -23.69 -13.44 -10.47
CA GLY A 238 -23.51 -14.57 -9.57
C GLY A 238 -22.06 -14.80 -9.18
N LYS A 239 -21.56 -16.03 -9.29
CA LYS A 239 -20.19 -16.41 -8.93
C LYS A 239 -19.11 -15.66 -9.72
N ALA A 240 -19.33 -15.43 -11.02
CA ALA A 240 -18.37 -14.71 -11.85
C ALA A 240 -18.25 -13.23 -11.42
N GLY A 241 -19.37 -12.58 -11.12
CA GLY A 241 -19.38 -11.22 -10.57
C GLY A 241 -18.71 -11.13 -9.21
N PHE A 242 -18.94 -12.10 -8.32
CA PHE A 242 -18.27 -12.20 -7.03
C PHE A 242 -16.74 -12.38 -7.17
N MET A 243 -16.30 -13.24 -8.09
CA MET A 243 -14.87 -13.43 -8.35
C MET A 243 -14.20 -12.16 -8.87
N LEU A 244 -14.85 -11.41 -9.76
CA LEU A 244 -14.36 -10.12 -10.22
C LEU A 244 -14.33 -9.07 -9.09
N PHE A 245 -15.33 -9.06 -8.22
CA PHE A 245 -15.36 -8.20 -7.04
C PHE A 245 -14.18 -8.50 -6.11
N MET A 246 -13.98 -9.78 -5.75
CA MET A 246 -12.84 -10.21 -4.92
C MET A 246 -11.50 -9.91 -5.59
N TYR A 247 -11.40 -10.06 -6.90
CA TYR A 247 -10.21 -9.72 -7.66
C TYR A 247 -9.87 -8.22 -7.54
N LEU A 248 -10.87 -7.34 -7.64
CA LEU A 248 -10.69 -5.91 -7.44
C LEU A 248 -10.22 -5.57 -6.01
N GLU A 249 -10.83 -6.18 -4.99
CA GLU A 249 -10.43 -5.96 -3.60
C GLU A 249 -8.97 -6.39 -3.36
N VAL A 250 -8.55 -7.50 -3.94
CA VAL A 250 -7.16 -7.99 -3.83
C VAL A 250 -6.19 -7.09 -4.59
N LEU A 251 -6.59 -6.56 -5.75
CA LEU A 251 -5.79 -5.56 -6.47
C LEU A 251 -5.65 -4.27 -5.65
N ASP A 252 -6.75 -3.76 -5.09
CA ASP A 252 -6.71 -2.57 -4.24
C ASP A 252 -5.81 -2.79 -3.01
N ALA A 253 -5.81 -3.99 -2.42
CA ALA A 253 -4.87 -4.36 -1.37
C ALA A 253 -3.41 -4.24 -1.83
N SER A 254 -3.09 -4.76 -3.02
CA SER A 254 -1.72 -4.73 -3.58
C SER A 254 -1.21 -3.30 -3.76
N PHE A 255 -2.05 -2.38 -4.23
CA PHE A 255 -1.70 -0.98 -4.45
C PHE A 255 -1.74 -0.12 -3.17
N SER A 256 -2.40 -0.58 -2.11
CA SER A 256 -2.49 0.17 -0.84
C SER A 256 -1.16 0.27 -0.09
N PHE A 257 -0.17 -0.57 -0.40
CA PHE A 257 1.17 -0.50 0.19
C PHE A 257 1.97 0.73 -0.22
N ASP A 258 1.68 1.33 -1.37
CA ASP A 258 2.41 2.50 -1.88
C ASP A 258 2.17 3.77 -1.02
N GLY A 259 1.09 3.82 -0.24
CA GLY A 259 0.73 4.93 0.63
C GLY A 259 1.28 4.88 2.05
N SER A 260 2.11 3.91 2.42
CA SER A 260 2.68 3.82 3.77
C SER A 260 3.62 5.00 4.07
N PRO A 261 3.43 5.73 5.19
CA PRO A 261 4.15 6.98 5.46
C PRO A 261 5.64 6.70 5.71
N GLY A 262 6.42 6.87 4.66
CA GLY A 262 7.84 7.06 4.80
C GLY A 262 8.14 8.46 5.33
N HIS A 263 8.85 8.52 6.45
CA HIS A 263 9.66 9.67 6.89
C HIS A 263 8.97 10.84 7.59
N SER A 264 8.78 10.69 8.89
CA SER A 264 9.07 11.80 9.77
C SER A 264 10.55 11.69 10.23
N ARG A 265 11.49 12.09 9.39
CA ARG A 265 12.82 12.48 9.89
C ARG A 265 12.67 13.77 10.64
N SER A 266 12.41 13.71 11.95
CA SER A 266 12.68 14.83 12.84
C SER A 266 14.19 15.08 12.79
N ARG A 267 14.58 16.24 12.26
CA ARG A 267 15.90 16.81 12.44
C ARG A 267 16.15 16.91 13.95
N ALA A 268 16.88 15.98 14.50
CA ALA A 268 17.57 16.20 15.76
C ALA A 268 18.56 17.35 15.49
N THR A 269 18.19 18.57 15.90
CA THR A 269 19.09 19.69 16.03
C THR A 269 20.18 19.27 17.00
N ARG A 270 21.37 19.04 16.49
CA ARG A 270 22.58 19.03 17.28
C ARG A 270 22.68 20.39 17.99
N SER A 271 22.26 20.44 19.23
CA SER A 271 22.67 21.46 20.15
C SER A 271 24.13 21.15 20.51
N SER A 272 25.06 21.89 19.90
CA SER A 272 26.44 21.88 20.30
C SER A 272 26.54 22.48 21.71
N SER A 273 26.92 21.66 22.67
CA SER A 273 27.47 22.13 23.94
C SER A 273 28.77 22.87 23.70
N ARG A 274 28.83 24.10 24.13
CA ARG A 274 30.03 24.75 24.67
C ARG A 274 29.82 24.96 26.16
#